data_94c1fef56d8eab9e5d7e9d97f86f71c7
#
_entry.id   94c1fef56d8eab9e5d7e9d97f86f71c7
#
_cell.length_a   1.000
_cell.length_b   1.000
_cell.length_c   1.000
_cell.angle_alpha   90.00
_cell.angle_beta   90.00
_cell.angle_gamma   90.00
#
_symmetry.space_group_name_H-M   'P 1'
#
loop_
_entity.id
_entity.type
_entity.pdbx_description
1 polymer ?
#
loop_
_entity_poly.entity_id
_entity_poly.type
_entity_poly.pdbx_seq_one_letter_code
_entity_poly.pdbx_strand_id
1 'polypeptide(L)'
;MKNEIKNIIAPAALEVSPSYLKLGDKYTKTIFITSYPRYLATGWFSSIINAPELMDVSIFVHPVDTAIALKSLRRKTAQIESQIIEKSEKGVVRSPKLETALQDIESLRDSLQQATEHLFNVSVYITIY
;
A
#
# COMPACT_ATOMS: atom_id res chain seq x y z
N MET A 1 -38.08 8.38 22.23
CA MET A 1 -37.42 7.08 22.27
C MET A 1 -36.71 6.65 20.96
N LYS A 2 -37.38 6.65 19.78
CA LYS A 2 -36.70 6.24 18.52
C LYS A 2 -35.59 7.20 18.05
N ASN A 3 -35.68 8.50 18.35
CA ASN A 3 -34.68 9.50 18.00
C ASN A 3 -33.47 9.54 18.97
N GLU A 4 -33.66 9.15 20.23
CA GLU A 4 -32.59 9.13 21.23
C GLU A 4 -31.58 8.00 20.94
N ILE A 5 -32.03 6.83 20.48
CA ILE A 5 -31.15 5.73 20.11
C ILE A 5 -30.33 6.09 18.88
N LYS A 6 -30.89 6.82 17.90
CA LYS A 6 -30.14 7.27 16.72
C LYS A 6 -29.00 8.24 17.08
N ASN A 7 -29.23 9.11 18.06
CA ASN A 7 -28.25 10.08 18.52
C ASN A 7 -27.10 9.44 19.33
N ILE A 8 -27.33 8.23 19.86
CA ILE A 8 -26.29 7.46 20.57
C ILE A 8 -25.39 6.70 19.56
N ILE A 9 -25.98 6.25 18.44
CA ILE A 9 -25.30 5.41 17.45
C ILE A 9 -24.63 6.22 16.33
N ALA A 10 -25.18 7.39 16.01
CA ALA A 10 -24.68 8.24 14.94
C ALA A 10 -24.33 9.65 15.47
N PRO A 11 -23.29 10.30 14.97
CA PRO A 11 -22.97 11.66 15.35
C PRO A 11 -24.12 12.60 14.97
N ALA A 12 -24.41 13.57 15.84
CA ALA A 12 -25.50 14.54 15.65
C ALA A 12 -25.32 15.43 14.42
N ALA A 13 -24.08 15.64 14.00
CA ALA A 13 -23.72 16.39 12.80
C ALA A 13 -22.45 15.83 12.17
N LEU A 14 -22.41 15.81 10.84
CA LEU A 14 -21.24 15.49 10.03
C LEU A 14 -20.91 16.70 9.15
N GLU A 15 -19.72 17.26 9.32
CA GLU A 15 -19.17 18.30 8.44
C GLU A 15 -17.98 17.70 7.68
N VAL A 16 -18.00 17.81 6.35
CA VAL A 16 -16.95 17.30 5.47
C VAL A 16 -16.12 18.47 4.95
N SER A 17 -14.84 18.50 5.30
CA SER A 17 -13.85 19.44 4.78
C SER A 17 -12.82 18.67 3.93
N PRO A 18 -12.09 19.32 3.01
CA PRO A 18 -11.02 18.67 2.24
C PRO A 18 -9.90 18.06 3.09
N SER A 19 -9.69 18.55 4.31
CA SER A 19 -8.56 18.15 5.17
C SER A 19 -8.96 17.45 6.47
N TYR A 20 -10.25 17.45 6.83
CA TYR A 20 -10.76 16.81 8.05
C TYR A 20 -12.25 16.48 7.92
N LEU A 21 -12.72 15.61 8.80
CA LEU A 21 -14.14 15.42 9.08
C LEU A 21 -14.41 15.93 10.50
N LYS A 22 -15.55 16.61 10.69
CA LYS A 22 -16.03 16.95 12.02
C LYS A 22 -17.26 16.11 12.35
N LEU A 23 -17.15 15.32 13.41
CA LEU A 23 -18.21 14.42 13.90
C LEU A 23 -18.74 14.98 15.22
N GLY A 24 -19.85 15.74 15.18
CA GLY A 24 -20.34 16.47 16.34
C GLY A 24 -19.34 17.55 16.75
N ASP A 25 -18.72 17.42 17.90
CA ASP A 25 -17.70 18.31 18.48
C ASP A 25 -16.25 17.83 18.22
N LYS A 26 -16.06 16.64 17.65
CA LYS A 26 -14.74 16.07 17.40
C LYS A 26 -14.28 16.24 15.96
N TYR A 27 -13.00 16.56 15.80
CA TYR A 27 -12.34 16.58 14.49
C TYR A 27 -11.63 15.27 14.26
N THR A 28 -11.82 14.71 13.08
CA THR A 28 -11.15 13.46 12.68
C THR A 28 -10.40 13.66 11.37
N LYS A 29 -9.28 12.97 11.23
CA LYS A 29 -8.47 12.98 10.02
C LYS A 29 -8.04 11.56 9.68
N THR A 30 -8.30 11.17 8.44
CA THR A 30 -7.82 9.87 7.91
C THR A 30 -6.59 10.10 7.07
N ILE A 31 -5.55 9.36 7.37
CA ILE A 31 -4.33 9.24 6.56
C ILE A 31 -4.23 7.83 5.99
N PHE A 32 -3.50 7.65 4.90
CA PHE A 32 -3.30 6.35 4.28
C PHE A 32 -1.88 6.21 3.75
N ILE A 33 -1.41 4.96 3.66
CA ILE A 33 -0.08 4.67 3.14
C ILE A 33 -0.16 4.61 1.62
N THR A 34 0.56 5.50 0.94
CA THR A 34 0.60 5.57 -0.53
C THR A 34 1.63 4.65 -1.16
N SER A 35 2.71 4.34 -0.44
CA SER A 35 3.77 3.47 -0.91
C SER A 35 4.49 2.80 0.25
N TYR A 36 4.96 1.60 0.01
CA TYR A 36 5.73 0.81 0.97
C TYR A 36 7.20 0.79 0.57
N PRO A 37 8.13 0.72 1.53
CA PRO A 37 9.54 0.46 1.24
C PRO A 37 9.69 -0.96 0.66
N ARG A 38 10.82 -1.20 -0.01
CA ARG A 38 11.13 -2.51 -0.63
C ARG A 38 11.04 -3.68 0.35
N TYR A 39 11.45 -3.45 1.60
CA TYR A 39 11.37 -4.42 2.68
C TYR A 39 10.78 -3.77 3.94
N LEU A 40 9.95 -4.52 4.62
CA LEU A 40 9.38 -4.14 5.91
C LEU A 40 9.96 -5.06 6.99
N ALA A 41 10.56 -4.49 8.02
CA ALA A 41 11.00 -5.25 9.18
C ALA A 41 9.81 -5.74 10.01
N THR A 42 9.98 -6.87 10.69
CA THR A 42 8.99 -7.32 11.67
C THR A 42 8.75 -6.21 12.72
N GLY A 43 7.49 -5.94 13.02
CA GLY A 43 7.11 -4.89 13.97
C GLY A 43 7.20 -3.45 13.44
N TRP A 44 7.40 -3.22 12.14
CA TRP A 44 7.48 -1.88 11.54
C TRP A 44 6.30 -0.96 11.90
N PHE A 45 5.13 -1.56 12.15
CA PHE A 45 3.89 -0.83 12.48
C PHE A 45 3.70 -0.60 13.98
N SER A 46 4.56 -1.15 14.83
CA SER A 46 4.44 -1.12 16.30
C SER A 46 4.37 0.29 16.88
N SER A 47 5.14 1.23 16.33
CA SER A 47 5.12 2.63 16.78
C SER A 47 3.78 3.31 16.56
N ILE A 48 3.08 2.94 15.50
CA ILE A 48 1.75 3.49 15.20
C ILE A 48 0.70 2.85 16.11
N ILE A 49 0.71 1.51 16.23
CA ILE A 49 -0.27 0.79 17.06
C ILE A 49 -0.15 1.17 18.54
N ASN A 50 1.06 1.46 19.02
CA ASN A 50 1.32 1.84 20.43
C ASN A 50 1.32 3.35 20.64
N ALA A 51 0.92 4.16 19.68
CA ALA A 51 0.76 5.60 19.87
C ALA A 51 -0.34 5.87 20.91
N PRO A 52 -0.17 6.89 21.79
CA PRO A 52 -1.13 7.19 22.85
C PRO A 52 -2.40 7.91 22.37
N GLU A 53 -2.58 8.01 21.05
CA GLU A 53 -3.68 8.72 20.42
C GLU A 53 -4.87 7.80 20.18
N LEU A 54 -6.09 8.34 20.29
CA LEU A 54 -7.31 7.63 19.93
C LEU A 54 -7.38 7.52 18.41
N MET A 55 -7.25 6.30 17.90
CA MET A 55 -7.26 6.05 16.46
C MET A 55 -7.90 4.73 16.08
N ASP A 56 -8.45 4.69 14.88
CA ASP A 56 -8.85 3.46 14.19
C ASP A 56 -7.85 3.12 13.10
N VAL A 57 -7.43 1.86 13.06
CA VAL A 57 -6.55 1.34 12.00
C VAL A 57 -7.32 0.32 11.20
N SER A 58 -7.48 0.58 9.90
CA SER A 58 -8.12 -0.32 8.95
C SER A 58 -7.10 -0.86 7.97
N ILE A 59 -6.97 -2.18 7.88
CA ILE A 59 -6.06 -2.86 6.95
C ILE A 59 -6.90 -3.70 6.00
N PHE A 60 -6.80 -3.39 4.71
CA PHE A 60 -7.45 -4.16 3.64
C PHE A 60 -6.40 -4.98 2.92
N VAL A 61 -6.61 -6.28 2.84
CA VAL A 61 -5.72 -7.23 2.19
C VAL A 61 -6.50 -7.95 1.09
N HIS A 62 -6.10 -7.74 -0.16
CA HIS A 62 -6.73 -8.37 -1.32
C HIS A 62 -5.71 -9.26 -2.02
N PRO A 63 -5.96 -10.58 -2.12
CA PRO A 63 -5.10 -11.47 -2.88
C PRO A 63 -5.12 -11.10 -4.36
N VAL A 64 -3.96 -11.14 -5.00
CA VAL A 64 -3.82 -10.94 -6.43
C VAL A 64 -3.71 -12.29 -7.10
N ASP A 65 -4.52 -12.52 -8.13
CA ASP A 65 -4.43 -13.74 -8.93
C ASP A 65 -3.02 -13.91 -9.51
N THR A 66 -2.45 -15.11 -9.34
CA THR A 66 -1.07 -15.42 -9.75
C THR A 66 -0.86 -15.22 -11.25
N ALA A 67 -1.81 -15.54 -12.11
CA ALA A 67 -1.69 -15.37 -13.55
C ALA A 67 -1.67 -13.88 -13.92
N ILE A 68 -2.48 -13.06 -13.26
CA ILE A 68 -2.47 -11.60 -13.42
C ILE A 68 -1.14 -11.02 -12.94
N ALA A 69 -0.64 -11.46 -11.78
CA ALA A 69 0.65 -11.05 -11.25
C ALA A 69 1.79 -11.38 -12.22
N LEU A 70 1.87 -12.61 -12.71
CA LEU A 70 2.89 -13.06 -13.67
C LEU A 70 2.83 -12.28 -14.99
N LYS A 71 1.63 -11.97 -15.49
CA LYS A 71 1.47 -11.13 -16.68
C LYS A 71 1.99 -9.70 -16.46
N SER A 72 1.72 -9.13 -15.27
CA SER A 72 2.23 -7.80 -14.89
C SER A 72 3.75 -7.80 -14.79
N LEU A 73 4.34 -8.81 -14.16
CA LEU A 73 5.79 -8.95 -14.02
C LEU A 73 6.47 -9.06 -15.40
N ARG A 74 5.94 -9.87 -16.32
CA ARG A 74 6.46 -9.96 -17.70
C ARG A 74 6.51 -8.61 -18.40
N ARG A 75 5.47 -7.80 -18.26
CA ARG A 75 5.45 -6.44 -18.84
C ARG A 75 6.53 -5.55 -18.22
N LYS A 76 6.72 -5.66 -16.90
CA LYS A 76 7.76 -4.92 -16.18
C LYS A 76 9.15 -5.34 -16.61
N THR A 77 9.40 -6.64 -16.76
CA THR A 77 10.66 -7.17 -17.30
C THR A 77 10.96 -6.54 -18.65
N ALA A 78 10.05 -6.63 -19.62
CA ALA A 78 10.24 -6.07 -20.96
C ALA A 78 10.49 -4.55 -20.93
N GLN A 79 9.81 -3.81 -20.04
CA GLN A 79 10.03 -2.39 -19.86
C GLN A 79 11.44 -2.08 -19.35
N ILE A 80 11.95 -2.84 -18.37
CA ILE A 80 13.28 -2.64 -17.80
C ILE A 80 14.35 -3.02 -18.82
N GLU A 81 14.19 -4.13 -19.54
CA GLU A 81 15.10 -4.54 -20.60
C GLU A 81 15.22 -3.47 -21.69
N SER A 82 14.08 -2.89 -22.13
CA SER A 82 14.08 -1.79 -23.09
C SER A 82 14.83 -0.55 -22.56
N GLN A 83 14.69 -0.23 -21.27
CA GLN A 83 15.43 0.88 -20.64
C GLN A 83 16.93 0.59 -20.53
N ILE A 84 17.33 -0.66 -20.32
CA ILE A 84 18.73 -1.07 -20.28
C ILE A 84 19.35 -0.88 -21.68
N ILE A 85 18.66 -1.34 -22.73
CA ILE A 85 19.09 -1.19 -24.13
C ILE A 85 19.26 0.29 -24.49
N GLU A 86 18.21 1.10 -24.22
CA GLU A 86 18.25 2.56 -24.49
C GLU A 86 19.42 3.28 -23.80
N LYS A 87 19.69 2.91 -22.53
CA LYS A 87 20.83 3.48 -21.80
C LYS A 87 22.16 3.01 -22.36
N SER A 88 22.27 1.76 -22.78
CA SER A 88 23.46 1.22 -23.43
C SER A 88 23.76 1.95 -24.74
N GLU A 89 22.75 2.23 -25.57
CA GLU A 89 22.89 3.01 -26.79
C GLU A 89 23.33 4.46 -26.53
N LYS A 90 22.96 5.03 -25.37
CA LYS A 90 23.41 6.35 -24.89
C LYS A 90 24.79 6.34 -24.21
N GLY A 91 25.52 5.21 -24.27
CA GLY A 91 26.86 5.07 -23.70
C GLY A 91 26.93 4.78 -22.20
N VAL A 92 25.79 4.53 -21.55
CA VAL A 92 25.76 4.11 -20.14
C VAL A 92 25.93 2.59 -20.06
N VAL A 93 27.16 2.15 -19.82
CA VAL A 93 27.57 0.72 -19.86
C VAL A 93 26.87 -0.12 -18.79
N ARG A 94 26.50 0.45 -17.64
CA ARG A 94 25.83 -0.27 -16.55
C ARG A 94 24.84 0.63 -15.78
N SER A 95 23.72 0.03 -15.40
CA SER A 95 22.74 0.67 -14.52
C SER A 95 22.40 -0.28 -13.37
N PRO A 96 23.17 -0.27 -12.26
CA PRO A 96 22.97 -1.22 -11.14
C PRO A 96 21.53 -1.24 -10.61
N LYS A 97 20.86 -0.08 -10.64
CA LYS A 97 19.45 0.03 -10.23
C LYS A 97 18.50 -0.80 -11.10
N LEU A 98 18.72 -0.79 -12.43
CA LEU A 98 17.88 -1.55 -13.36
C LEU A 98 18.22 -3.05 -13.30
N GLU A 99 19.49 -3.40 -13.16
CA GLU A 99 19.94 -4.79 -12.99
C GLU A 99 19.34 -5.40 -11.72
N THR A 100 19.40 -4.69 -10.60
CA THR A 100 18.79 -5.13 -9.33
C THR A 100 17.27 -5.26 -9.47
N ALA A 101 16.60 -4.31 -10.13
CA ALA A 101 15.16 -4.38 -10.33
C ALA A 101 14.76 -5.57 -11.20
N LEU A 102 15.56 -5.90 -12.23
CA LEU A 102 15.33 -7.07 -13.07
C LEU A 102 15.46 -8.36 -12.26
N GLN A 103 16.53 -8.48 -11.48
CA GLN A 103 16.78 -9.64 -10.63
C GLN A 103 15.67 -9.85 -9.60
N ASP A 104 15.16 -8.77 -8.99
CA ASP A 104 14.03 -8.84 -8.04
C ASP A 104 12.76 -9.36 -8.70
N ILE A 105 12.47 -8.88 -9.92
CA ILE A 105 11.29 -9.33 -10.67
C ILE A 105 11.41 -10.82 -11.04
N GLU A 106 12.58 -11.27 -11.44
CA GLU A 106 12.81 -12.68 -11.78
C GLU A 106 12.65 -13.57 -10.54
N SER A 107 13.27 -13.19 -9.41
CA SER A 107 13.12 -13.93 -8.16
C SER A 107 11.66 -14.02 -7.70
N LEU A 108 10.93 -12.90 -7.76
CA LEU A 108 9.50 -12.88 -7.41
C LEU A 108 8.67 -13.75 -8.37
N ARG A 109 8.97 -13.70 -9.67
CA ARG A 109 8.29 -14.53 -10.66
C ARG A 109 8.46 -16.01 -10.36
N ASP A 110 9.69 -16.41 -10.04
CA ASP A 110 10.01 -17.82 -9.74
C ASP A 110 9.31 -18.29 -8.46
N SER A 111 9.30 -17.47 -7.39
CA SER A 111 8.56 -17.74 -6.16
C SER A 111 7.05 -17.89 -6.39
N LEU A 112 6.47 -17.04 -7.23
CA LEU A 112 5.04 -17.12 -7.58
C LEU A 112 4.72 -18.35 -8.43
N GLN A 113 5.61 -18.75 -9.37
CA GLN A 113 5.44 -19.94 -10.19
C GLN A 113 5.54 -21.23 -9.37
N GLN A 114 6.42 -21.25 -8.37
CA GLN A 114 6.58 -22.37 -7.43
C GLN A 114 5.52 -22.40 -6.35
N ALA A 115 4.62 -21.42 -6.31
CA ALA A 115 3.60 -21.23 -5.27
C ALA A 115 4.17 -21.15 -3.83
N THR A 116 5.44 -20.73 -3.70
CA THR A 116 6.10 -20.50 -2.40
C THR A 116 5.72 -19.15 -1.81
N GLU A 117 5.30 -18.20 -2.66
CA GLU A 117 4.84 -16.88 -2.26
C GLU A 117 3.52 -16.52 -2.96
N HIS A 118 2.79 -15.59 -2.36
CA HIS A 118 1.56 -15.02 -2.91
C HIS A 118 1.62 -13.50 -2.88
N LEU A 119 1.03 -12.87 -3.89
CA LEU A 119 0.97 -11.42 -3.98
C LEU A 119 -0.36 -10.90 -3.40
N PHE A 120 -0.27 -9.84 -2.63
CA PHE A 120 -1.42 -9.15 -2.05
C PHE A 120 -1.34 -7.65 -2.32
N ASN A 121 -2.49 -7.04 -2.60
CA ASN A 121 -2.65 -5.60 -2.50
C ASN A 121 -3.03 -5.26 -1.07
N VAL A 122 -2.23 -4.45 -0.41
CA VAL A 122 -2.44 -4.03 0.98
C VAL A 122 -2.68 -2.54 1.02
N SER A 123 -3.76 -2.14 1.67
CA SER A 123 -4.09 -0.74 1.92
C SER A 123 -4.28 -0.52 3.42
N VAL A 124 -3.61 0.49 3.97
CA VAL A 124 -3.70 0.84 5.39
C VAL A 124 -4.21 2.25 5.52
N TYR A 125 -5.28 2.41 6.29
CA TYR A 125 -5.88 3.68 6.64
C TYR A 125 -5.84 3.85 8.15
N ILE A 126 -5.53 5.06 8.60
CA ILE A 126 -5.46 5.42 10.01
C ILE A 126 -6.34 6.64 10.20
N THR A 127 -7.38 6.52 11.01
CA THR A 127 -8.28 7.62 11.38
C THR A 127 -7.98 8.04 12.80
N ILE A 128 -7.60 9.30 12.98
CA ILE A 128 -7.25 9.91 14.27
C ILE A 128 -8.42 10.82 14.68
N TYR A 129 -8.79 10.77 15.97
CA TYR A 129 -9.90 11.52 16.56
C TYR A 129 -9.42 12.63 17.48
#